data_9c22d62f36285372c3088433a0474d9f
#
_entry.id   9c22d62f36285372c3088433a0474d9f
#
_cell.length_a   1.000
_cell.length_b   1.000
_cell.length_c   1.000
_cell.angle_alpha   90.00
_cell.angle_beta   90.00
_cell.angle_gamma   90.00
#
_symmetry.space_group_name_H-M   'P 1'
#
loop_
_entity.id
_entity.type
_entity.pdbx_description
1 polymer ?
#
loop_
_entity_poly.entity_id
_entity_poly.type
_entity_poly.pdbx_seq_one_letter_code
_entity_poly.pdbx_strand_id
1 'polypeptide(L)'
;MNEMLRLVYVLEHINGFNWSDALFLPEDEVWDLNTKCMVLDPDDVEDDEEDAPQIAKEKGLIYTLSIQNVQMIYENVHEQKRDCSSDDLIKAFLYYYDNDA
;
A
#
# COMPACT_ATOMS: atom_id res chain seq x y z
N MET A 1 -12.11 2.56 12.84
CA MET A 1 -12.25 3.74 12.00
C MET A 1 -11.21 3.73 10.90
N ASN A 2 -11.65 3.98 9.67
CA ASN A 2 -10.77 3.95 8.51
C ASN A 2 -10.22 5.36 8.25
N GLU A 3 -9.02 5.60 8.71
CA GLU A 3 -8.36 6.88 8.51
C GLU A 3 -7.34 6.81 7.40
N MET A 4 -7.16 7.93 6.69
CA MET A 4 -6.11 8.04 5.70
C MET A 4 -4.76 8.11 6.41
N LEU A 5 -3.82 7.31 5.93
CA LEU A 5 -2.45 7.25 6.45
C LEU A 5 -1.48 7.76 5.38
N ARG A 6 -0.35 8.31 5.82
CA ARG A 6 0.71 8.62 4.86
C ARG A 6 1.41 7.34 4.42
N LEU A 7 1.78 7.27 3.16
CA LEU A 7 2.43 6.09 2.62
C LEU A 7 3.71 5.75 3.38
N VAL A 8 4.49 6.75 3.77
CA VAL A 8 5.70 6.53 4.55
C VAL A 8 5.41 5.77 5.85
N TYR A 9 4.33 6.13 6.53
CA TYR A 9 3.93 5.44 7.76
C TYR A 9 3.66 3.96 7.50
N VAL A 10 2.90 3.67 6.44
CA VAL A 10 2.55 2.30 6.09
C VAL A 10 3.81 1.49 5.77
N LEU A 11 4.72 2.06 4.97
CA LEU A 11 5.96 1.37 4.58
C LEU A 11 6.86 1.09 5.78
N GLU A 12 6.99 2.05 6.70
CA GLU A 12 7.86 1.89 7.87
C GLU A 12 7.29 0.91 8.90
N HIS A 13 5.96 0.76 8.93
CA HIS A 13 5.28 -0.10 9.90
C HIS A 13 4.59 -1.29 9.23
N ILE A 14 5.06 -1.68 8.05
CA ILE A 14 4.36 -2.67 7.22
C ILE A 14 4.17 -4.02 7.91
N ASN A 15 5.12 -4.42 8.77
CA ASN A 15 5.01 -5.70 9.47
C ASN A 15 3.97 -5.68 10.59
N GLY A 16 3.46 -4.51 10.95
CA GLY A 16 2.37 -4.37 11.90
C GLY A 16 0.98 -4.49 11.29
N PHE A 17 0.89 -4.53 9.98
CA PHE A 17 -0.39 -4.66 9.27
C PHE A 17 -0.69 -6.12 8.96
N ASN A 18 -1.99 -6.42 8.83
CA ASN A 18 -2.42 -7.77 8.51
C ASN A 18 -2.09 -8.11 7.05
N TRP A 19 -1.40 -9.22 6.83
CA TRP A 19 -0.98 -9.64 5.48
C TRP A 19 -2.15 -9.84 4.52
N SER A 20 -3.34 -10.13 5.04
CA SER A 20 -4.53 -10.33 4.21
C SER A 20 -5.19 -9.04 3.76
N ASP A 21 -4.78 -7.90 4.32
CA ASP A 21 -5.28 -6.60 3.88
C ASP A 21 -4.55 -6.15 2.61
N ALA A 22 -5.00 -5.06 2.05
CA ALA A 22 -4.42 -4.49 0.84
C ALA A 22 -4.22 -2.99 0.99
N LEU A 23 -3.27 -2.46 0.25
CA LEU A 23 -2.96 -1.04 0.22
C LEU A 23 -3.71 -0.38 -0.94
N PHE A 24 -4.41 0.70 -0.64
CA PHE A 24 -5.19 1.48 -1.60
C PHE A 24 -4.61 2.88 -1.70
N LEU A 25 -4.28 3.31 -2.91
CA LEU A 25 -3.66 4.60 -3.19
C LEU A 25 -4.50 5.39 -4.18
N PRO A 26 -4.40 6.75 -4.16
CA PRO A 26 -5.18 7.56 -5.09
C PRO A 26 -4.79 7.32 -6.54
N GLU A 27 -5.80 7.22 -7.40
CA GLU A 27 -5.62 6.92 -8.81
C GLU A 27 -4.99 8.08 -9.57
N ASP A 28 -5.37 9.31 -9.22
CA ASP A 28 -5.04 10.51 -10.00
C ASP A 28 -3.80 11.25 -9.53
N GLU A 29 -3.01 10.67 -8.64
CA GLU A 29 -1.85 11.34 -8.07
C GLU A 29 -0.56 10.59 -8.33
N VAL A 30 0.54 11.33 -8.38
CA VAL A 30 1.88 10.73 -8.34
C VAL A 30 2.16 10.37 -6.87
N TRP A 31 2.55 9.13 -6.63
CA TRP A 31 2.72 8.63 -5.26
C TRP A 31 4.11 8.97 -4.73
N ASP A 32 4.14 9.48 -3.49
CA ASP A 32 5.38 9.75 -2.77
C ASP A 32 5.18 9.40 -1.29
N LEU A 33 6.18 9.71 -0.47
CA LEU A 33 6.13 9.36 0.96
C LEU A 33 4.99 10.05 1.70
N ASN A 34 4.52 11.18 1.21
CA ASN A 34 3.45 11.95 1.85
C ASN A 34 2.06 11.65 1.28
N THR A 35 1.98 10.81 0.26
CA THR A 35 0.70 10.44 -0.34
C THR A 35 -0.20 9.78 0.69
N LYS A 36 -1.45 10.20 0.75
CA LYS A 36 -2.44 9.60 1.64
C LYS A 36 -2.98 8.31 1.04
N CYS A 37 -3.11 7.30 1.87
CA CYS A 37 -3.57 5.98 1.45
C CYS A 37 -4.37 5.33 2.56
N MET A 38 -4.94 4.17 2.26
CA MET A 38 -5.67 3.37 3.25
C MET A 38 -5.24 1.91 3.15
N VAL A 39 -5.28 1.22 4.29
CA VAL A 39 -5.08 -0.23 4.35
C VAL A 39 -6.45 -0.83 4.70
N LEU A 40 -7.00 -1.59 3.78
CA LEU A 40 -8.35 -2.13 3.88
C LEU A 40 -8.37 -3.60 3.50
N ASP A 41 -9.38 -4.32 4.01
CA ASP A 41 -9.66 -5.69 3.57
C ASP A 41 -10.30 -5.62 2.18
N PRO A 42 -9.64 -6.15 1.14
CA PRO A 42 -10.18 -6.07 -0.23
C PRO A 42 -11.44 -6.91 -0.42
N ASP A 43 -11.71 -7.85 0.46
CA ASP A 43 -12.91 -8.69 0.41
C ASP A 43 -14.09 -8.10 1.18
N ASP A 44 -13.88 -6.98 1.86
CA ASP A 44 -14.92 -6.30 2.62
C ASP A 44 -15.72 -5.38 1.70
N VAL A 45 -16.49 -5.99 0.81
CA VAL A 45 -17.33 -5.29 -0.15
C VAL A 45 -18.78 -5.68 0.09
N GLU A 46 -19.70 -4.72 -0.13
CA GLU A 46 -21.13 -4.95 0.08
C GLU A 46 -21.77 -5.72 -1.06
N ASP A 47 -21.20 -5.67 -2.24
CA ASP A 47 -21.70 -6.30 -3.45
C ASP A 47 -20.58 -7.10 -4.09
N ASP A 48 -20.84 -8.34 -4.46
CA ASP A 48 -19.86 -9.22 -5.11
C ASP A 48 -19.33 -8.63 -6.42
N GLU A 49 -20.04 -7.69 -7.02
CA GLU A 49 -19.62 -7.04 -8.25
C GLU A 49 -18.67 -5.86 -8.03
N GLU A 50 -18.45 -5.46 -6.79
CA GLU A 50 -17.56 -4.35 -6.48
C GLU A 50 -16.10 -4.81 -6.43
N ASP A 51 -15.23 -4.02 -7.03
CA ASP A 51 -13.79 -4.29 -7.07
C ASP A 51 -13.06 -3.82 -5.82
N ALA A 52 -13.68 -2.94 -5.04
CA ALA A 52 -13.04 -2.33 -3.87
C ALA A 52 -14.09 -1.94 -2.84
N PRO A 53 -13.68 -1.85 -1.55
CA PRO A 53 -14.59 -1.35 -0.51
C PRO A 53 -15.12 0.04 -0.86
N GLN A 54 -16.34 0.30 -0.44
CA GLN A 54 -17.05 1.55 -0.73
C GLN A 54 -16.23 2.77 -0.29
N ILE A 55 -15.59 2.71 0.87
CA ILE A 55 -14.82 3.83 1.39
C ILE A 55 -13.62 4.18 0.49
N ALA A 56 -13.00 3.17 -0.14
CA ALA A 56 -11.92 3.43 -1.09
C ALA A 56 -12.45 4.16 -2.32
N LYS A 57 -13.59 3.73 -2.83
CA LYS A 57 -14.21 4.37 -3.98
C LYS A 57 -14.60 5.83 -3.69
N GLU A 58 -15.13 6.08 -2.51
CA GLU A 58 -15.53 7.43 -2.11
C GLU A 58 -14.35 8.39 -2.05
N LYS A 59 -13.18 7.89 -1.74
CA LYS A 59 -11.95 8.70 -1.64
C LYS A 59 -11.08 8.66 -2.89
N GLY A 60 -11.56 8.00 -3.95
CA GLY A 60 -10.82 7.93 -5.21
C GLY A 60 -9.59 7.04 -5.15
N LEU A 61 -9.60 6.05 -4.28
CA LEU A 61 -8.47 5.12 -4.10
C LEU A 61 -8.68 3.85 -4.90
N ILE A 62 -7.58 3.29 -5.40
CA ILE A 62 -7.59 2.02 -6.13
C ILE A 62 -6.74 0.99 -5.41
N TYR A 63 -7.07 -0.29 -5.61
CA TYR A 63 -6.24 -1.39 -5.15
C TYR A 63 -4.86 -1.29 -5.80
N THR A 64 -3.83 -1.32 -4.99
CA THR A 64 -2.45 -1.19 -5.47
C THR A 64 -1.69 -2.49 -5.33
N LEU A 65 -1.42 -2.90 -4.10
CA LEU A 65 -0.73 -4.14 -3.79
C LEU A 65 -1.29 -4.71 -2.49
N SER A 66 -1.23 -6.04 -2.34
CA SER A 66 -1.56 -6.66 -1.06
C SER A 66 -0.48 -6.27 -0.04
N ILE A 67 -0.87 -6.26 1.24
CA ILE A 67 0.10 -6.00 2.31
C ILE A 67 1.20 -7.07 2.29
N GLN A 68 0.86 -8.31 1.98
CA GLN A 68 1.84 -9.38 1.85
C GLN A 68 2.94 -9.02 0.84
N ASN A 69 2.56 -8.50 -0.32
CA ASN A 69 3.54 -8.07 -1.33
C ASN A 69 4.41 -6.93 -0.84
N VAL A 70 3.82 -5.96 -0.14
CA VAL A 70 4.58 -4.83 0.40
C VAL A 70 5.55 -5.30 1.49
N GLN A 71 5.13 -6.27 2.30
CA GLN A 71 6.02 -6.88 3.29
C GLN A 71 7.23 -7.56 2.64
N MET A 72 7.01 -8.23 1.52
CA MET A 72 8.10 -8.84 0.74
C MET A 72 9.07 -7.79 0.23
N ILE A 73 8.56 -6.68 -0.28
CA ILE A 73 9.39 -5.57 -0.75
C ILE A 73 10.25 -5.03 0.40
N TYR A 74 9.65 -4.83 1.56
CA TYR A 74 10.33 -4.36 2.76
C TYR A 74 11.49 -5.29 3.14
N GLU A 75 11.21 -6.59 3.19
CA GLU A 75 12.23 -7.58 3.54
C GLU A 75 13.38 -7.59 2.53
N ASN A 76 13.06 -7.53 1.24
CA ASN A 76 14.08 -7.53 0.19
C ASN A 76 14.99 -6.31 0.28
N VAL A 77 14.42 -5.14 0.53
CA VAL A 77 15.21 -3.91 0.66
C VAL A 77 16.15 -4.01 1.86
N HIS A 78 15.65 -4.50 2.99
CA HIS A 78 16.46 -4.64 4.20
C HIS A 78 17.55 -5.70 4.07
N GLU A 79 17.34 -6.74 3.28
CA GLU A 79 18.37 -7.74 3.01
C GLU A 79 19.49 -7.18 2.15
N GLN A 80 19.16 -6.31 1.20
CA GLN A 80 20.14 -5.73 0.29
C GLN A 80 20.87 -4.54 0.92
N LYS A 81 20.21 -3.83 1.82
CA LYS A 81 20.76 -2.61 2.41
C LYS A 81 20.26 -2.47 3.84
N ARG A 82 21.13 -2.71 4.82
CA ARG A 82 20.76 -2.67 6.23
C ARG A 82 20.27 -1.30 6.70
N ASP A 83 20.85 -0.25 6.14
CA ASP A 83 20.55 1.13 6.52
C ASP A 83 19.57 1.78 5.57
N CYS A 84 18.63 1.00 5.00
CA CYS A 84 17.68 1.53 4.05
C CYS A 84 16.81 2.61 4.71
N SER A 85 16.58 3.67 3.96
CA SER A 85 15.73 4.78 4.38
C SER A 85 14.33 4.62 3.82
N SER A 86 13.41 5.52 4.24
CA SER A 86 12.08 5.56 3.66
C SER A 86 12.14 5.81 2.14
N ASP A 87 13.11 6.59 1.68
CA ASP A 87 13.30 6.82 0.24
C ASP A 87 13.62 5.52 -0.49
N ASP A 88 14.44 4.66 0.11
CA ASP A 88 14.75 3.36 -0.49
C ASP A 88 13.51 2.48 -0.58
N LEU A 89 12.67 2.52 0.44
CA LEU A 89 11.42 1.74 0.48
C LEU A 89 10.45 2.21 -0.59
N ILE A 90 10.26 3.53 -0.73
CA ILE A 90 9.31 4.04 -1.73
C ILE A 90 9.80 3.76 -3.15
N LYS A 91 11.10 3.85 -3.39
CA LYS A 91 11.67 3.53 -4.71
C LYS A 91 11.44 2.06 -5.07
N ALA A 92 11.66 1.16 -4.12
CA ALA A 92 11.44 -0.27 -4.33
C ALA A 92 9.95 -0.56 -4.55
N PHE A 93 9.08 0.09 -3.78
CA PHE A 93 7.64 -0.05 -3.91
C PHE A 93 7.17 0.37 -5.30
N LEU A 94 7.59 1.54 -5.76
CA LEU A 94 7.19 2.05 -7.07
C LEU A 94 7.74 1.19 -8.20
N TYR A 95 8.98 0.74 -8.07
CA TYR A 95 9.59 -0.14 -9.06
C TYR A 95 8.81 -1.45 -9.18
N TYR A 96 8.48 -2.06 -8.04
CA TYR A 96 7.72 -3.31 -8.02
C TYR A 96 6.35 -3.11 -8.67
N TYR A 97 5.65 -2.04 -8.31
CA TYR A 97 4.32 -1.78 -8.83
C TYR A 97 4.35 -1.59 -10.36
N ASP A 98 5.34 -0.84 -10.85
CA ASP A 98 5.44 -0.54 -12.29
C ASP A 98 5.83 -1.77 -13.13
N ASN A 99 6.55 -2.72 -12.54
CA ASN A 99 7.10 -3.85 -13.29
C ASN A 99 6.37 -5.17 -13.08
N ASP A 100 5.76 -5.38 -11.92
CA ASP A 100 5.17 -6.68 -11.56
C ASP A 100 3.69 -6.63 -11.21
N ALA A 101 3.13 -5.46 -11.04
CA ALA A 101 1.72 -5.33 -10.66
C ALA A 101 0.82 -5.11 -11.85
#